data_8f4c80e0d9f18b4b0ef73a87be04c435
#
_entry.id   8f4c80e0d9f18b4b0ef73a87be04c435
#
_cell.length_a   1.000
_cell.length_b   1.000
_cell.length_c   1.000
_cell.angle_alpha   90.00
_cell.angle_beta   90.00
_cell.angle_gamma   90.00
#
_symmetry.space_group_name_H-M   'P 1'
#
loop_
_entity.id
_entity.type
_entity.pdbx_description
1 polymer ?
#
loop_
_entity_poly.entity_id
_entity_poly.type
_entity_poly.pdbx_seq_one_letter_code
_entity_poly.pdbx_strand_id
1 'polypeptide(L)'
;LFLSAYTIHNMILKENKNLLNLLYEKFHFDKRGEFKDGESPTVFEPIFEYKEGRLRFRYLRNYIDAGHDVQNQPLSKSQKEALALLDNLTRDENIILRYDLKPGDMVFSDNHWILHGRTGFEDHDDENLKRQMLRTWVKDRT
;
A
#
# COMPACT_ATOMS: atom_id res chain seq x y z
N LEU A 1 -7.21 10.88 -0.88
CA LEU A 1 -6.93 10.39 0.47
C LEU A 1 -5.43 10.15 0.62
N PHE A 2 -4.87 10.58 1.74
CA PHE A 2 -3.44 10.37 2.07
C PHE A 2 -3.33 9.85 3.51
N LEU A 3 -2.36 8.99 3.75
CA LEU A 3 -2.13 8.39 5.06
C LEU A 3 -0.63 8.11 5.25
N SER A 4 -0.11 8.46 6.41
CA SER A 4 1.29 8.24 6.75
C SER A 4 1.54 6.82 7.25
N ALA A 5 2.47 6.10 6.64
CA ALA A 5 2.94 4.80 7.12
C ALA A 5 3.56 4.88 8.53
N TYR A 6 4.21 6.01 8.87
CA TYR A 6 4.72 6.22 10.23
C TYR A 6 3.61 6.29 11.27
N THR A 7 2.47 6.91 10.92
CA THR A 7 1.30 6.95 11.82
C THR A 7 0.77 5.54 12.06
N ILE A 8 0.55 4.76 11.00
CA ILE A 8 0.10 3.36 11.11
C ILE A 8 1.09 2.54 11.94
N HIS A 9 2.37 2.61 11.61
CA HIS A 9 3.42 1.88 12.33
C HIS A 9 3.40 2.17 13.83
N ASN A 10 3.33 3.46 14.20
CA ASN A 10 3.35 3.87 15.61
C ASN A 10 2.06 3.46 16.35
N MET A 11 0.92 3.46 15.66
CA MET A 11 -0.34 2.96 16.24
C MET A 11 -0.26 1.46 16.52
N ILE A 12 0.22 0.66 15.57
CA ILE A 12 0.39 -0.79 15.77
C ILE A 12 1.44 -1.06 16.85
N LEU A 13 2.56 -0.31 16.88
CA LEU A 13 3.59 -0.45 17.90
C LEU A 13 3.03 -0.24 19.31
N LYS A 14 2.12 0.72 19.46
CA LYS A 14 1.46 1.03 20.73
C LYS A 14 0.42 -0.02 21.12
N GLU A 15 -0.31 -0.56 20.15
CA GLU A 15 -1.42 -1.48 20.38
C GLU A 15 -0.92 -2.93 20.54
N ASN A 16 -0.10 -3.41 19.62
CA ASN A 16 0.39 -4.79 19.62
C ASN A 16 1.72 -4.94 18.87
N LYS A 17 2.81 -4.86 19.64
CA LYS A 17 4.17 -5.01 19.09
C LYS A 17 4.42 -6.36 18.40
N ASN A 18 3.76 -7.44 18.84
CA ASN A 18 3.94 -8.75 18.23
C ASN A 18 3.35 -8.79 16.81
N LEU A 19 2.18 -8.20 16.61
CA LEU A 19 1.61 -8.06 15.26
C LEU A 19 2.45 -7.14 14.37
N LEU A 20 3.03 -6.07 14.93
CA LEU A 20 3.97 -5.23 14.17
C LEU A 20 5.19 -6.02 13.71
N ASN A 21 5.77 -6.86 14.56
CA ASN A 21 6.94 -7.69 14.20
C ASN A 21 6.62 -8.62 13.02
N LEU A 22 5.42 -9.19 12.96
CA LEU A 22 4.99 -10.00 11.82
C LEU A 22 4.96 -9.21 10.51
N LEU A 23 4.65 -7.92 10.56
CA LEU A 23 4.59 -7.07 9.35
C LEU A 23 5.99 -6.69 8.83
N TYR A 24 7.05 -6.96 9.59
CA TYR A 24 8.44 -6.92 9.14
C TYR A 24 8.91 -8.25 8.55
N GLU A 25 8.14 -9.33 8.70
CA GLU A 25 8.38 -10.59 8.00
C GLU A 25 7.95 -10.45 6.54
N LYS A 26 8.45 -11.36 5.70
CA LYS A 26 8.16 -11.31 4.27
C LYS A 26 6.82 -11.95 3.93
N PHE A 27 6.14 -11.34 2.98
CA PHE A 27 4.90 -11.80 2.38
C PHE A 27 5.07 -11.97 0.87
N HIS A 28 4.32 -12.87 0.28
CA HIS A 28 4.24 -12.97 -1.16
C HIS A 28 3.26 -11.94 -1.72
N PHE A 29 3.74 -11.11 -2.65
CA PHE A 29 2.90 -10.19 -3.42
C PHE A 29 2.82 -10.68 -4.86
N ASP A 30 1.62 -10.90 -5.37
CA ASP A 30 1.38 -11.27 -6.76
C ASP A 30 1.86 -10.15 -7.72
N LYS A 31 2.64 -10.51 -8.72
CA LYS A 31 3.10 -9.59 -9.77
C LYS A 31 2.07 -9.30 -10.86
N ARG A 32 0.88 -9.89 -10.79
CA ARG A 32 -0.22 -9.69 -11.75
C ARG A 32 0.17 -9.91 -13.21
N GLY A 33 1.03 -10.88 -13.48
CA GLY A 33 1.52 -11.19 -14.81
C GLY A 33 2.71 -10.34 -15.28
N GLU A 34 3.19 -9.40 -14.46
CA GLU A 34 4.37 -8.59 -14.75
C GLU A 34 5.66 -9.34 -14.42
N PHE A 35 5.90 -10.48 -15.08
CA PHE A 35 7.11 -11.30 -14.92
C PHE A 35 7.44 -12.01 -16.24
N LYS A 36 8.72 -12.32 -16.43
CA LYS A 36 9.22 -13.04 -17.59
C LYS A 36 9.21 -14.55 -17.36
N ASP A 37 9.33 -15.31 -18.44
CA ASP A 37 9.48 -16.77 -18.36
C ASP A 37 10.68 -17.14 -17.47
N GLY A 38 10.45 -18.01 -16.51
CA GLY A 38 11.45 -18.44 -15.53
C GLY A 38 11.58 -17.55 -14.28
N GLU A 39 10.91 -16.42 -14.23
CA GLU A 39 10.84 -15.59 -13.02
C GLU A 39 9.69 -16.04 -12.09
N SER A 40 9.86 -15.79 -10.79
CA SER A 40 8.77 -16.01 -9.83
C SER A 40 7.56 -15.11 -10.14
N PRO A 41 6.33 -15.64 -10.11
CA PRO A 41 5.11 -14.85 -10.27
C PRO A 41 4.84 -13.91 -9.09
N THR A 42 5.62 -14.03 -8.01
CA THR A 42 5.48 -13.21 -6.80
C THR A 42 6.80 -12.52 -6.44
N VAL A 43 6.68 -11.39 -5.72
CA VAL A 43 7.77 -10.76 -4.98
C VAL A 43 7.61 -11.15 -3.52
N PHE A 44 8.71 -11.54 -2.85
CA PHE A 44 8.71 -11.96 -1.45
C PHE A 44 9.42 -10.91 -0.59
N GLU A 45 8.65 -9.97 -0.04
CA GLU A 45 9.13 -8.79 0.67
C GLU A 45 8.30 -8.45 1.90
N PRO A 46 8.84 -7.68 2.87
CA PRO A 46 8.10 -7.27 4.05
C PRO A 46 7.12 -6.13 3.72
N ILE A 47 6.10 -5.98 4.58
CA ILE A 47 5.17 -4.84 4.53
C ILE A 47 5.84 -3.59 5.10
N PHE A 48 6.52 -3.71 6.25
CA PHE A 48 7.38 -2.66 6.80
C PHE A 48 8.85 -3.04 6.65
N GLU A 49 9.67 -2.11 6.20
CA GLU A 49 11.12 -2.23 6.15
C GLU A 49 11.76 -0.94 6.65
N TYR A 50 12.81 -1.06 7.44
CA TYR A 50 13.65 0.06 7.81
C TYR A 50 14.93 0.02 6.96
N LYS A 51 15.06 0.97 6.05
CA LYS A 51 16.20 1.03 5.15
C LYS A 51 16.76 2.45 5.09
N GLU A 52 18.08 2.59 5.23
CA GLU A 52 18.78 3.89 5.18
C GLU A 52 18.20 4.94 6.14
N GLY A 53 17.79 4.49 7.35
CA GLY A 53 17.21 5.38 8.35
C GLY A 53 15.76 5.81 8.08
N ARG A 54 15.11 5.26 7.07
CA ARG A 54 13.73 5.58 6.68
C ARG A 54 12.83 4.36 6.74
N LEU A 55 11.61 4.57 7.19
CA LEU A 55 10.57 3.56 7.13
C LEU A 55 10.05 3.46 5.70
N ARG A 56 10.04 2.23 5.16
CA ARG A 56 9.38 1.89 3.91
C ARG A 56 8.15 1.07 4.22
N PHE A 57 7.12 1.26 3.43
CA PHE A 57 5.85 0.57 3.58
C PHE A 57 5.30 0.15 2.22
N ARG A 58 4.97 -1.12 2.10
CA ARG A 58 4.33 -1.69 0.92
C ARG A 58 3.12 -2.50 1.33
N TYR A 59 1.93 -2.00 1.02
CA TYR A 59 0.72 -2.70 1.37
C TYR A 59 -0.32 -2.65 0.25
N LEU A 60 -0.67 -3.82 -0.23
CA LEU A 60 -1.72 -4.06 -1.22
C LEU A 60 -2.39 -5.39 -0.85
N ARG A 61 -3.46 -5.36 -0.07
CA ARG A 61 -4.10 -6.55 0.49
C ARG A 61 -4.37 -7.62 -0.55
N ASN A 62 -5.03 -7.26 -1.65
CA ASN A 62 -5.38 -8.21 -2.70
C ASN A 62 -4.15 -8.85 -3.39
N TYR A 63 -3.01 -8.16 -3.42
CA TYR A 63 -1.76 -8.69 -3.97
C TYR A 63 -1.10 -9.68 -3.00
N ILE A 64 -1.26 -9.47 -1.70
CA ILE A 64 -0.76 -10.39 -0.67
C ILE A 64 -1.60 -11.68 -0.70
N ASP A 65 -2.92 -11.56 -0.63
CA ASP A 65 -3.80 -12.73 -0.64
C ASP A 65 -3.56 -13.58 -1.91
N ALA A 66 -3.58 -12.96 -3.10
CA ALA A 66 -3.31 -13.66 -4.36
C ALA A 66 -1.88 -14.22 -4.44
N GLY A 67 -0.86 -13.51 -3.90
CA GLY A 67 0.51 -13.98 -3.89
C GLY A 67 0.72 -15.23 -3.05
N HIS A 68 0.06 -15.31 -1.90
CA HIS A 68 0.07 -16.49 -1.04
C HIS A 68 -0.70 -17.68 -1.68
N ASP A 69 -1.81 -17.40 -2.38
CA ASP A 69 -2.56 -18.41 -3.14
C ASP A 69 -1.73 -18.99 -4.28
N VAL A 70 -1.09 -18.15 -5.09
CA VAL A 70 -0.21 -18.55 -6.21
C VAL A 70 0.95 -19.43 -5.74
N GLN A 71 1.49 -19.15 -4.55
CA GLN A 71 2.60 -19.93 -3.97
C GLN A 71 2.15 -21.17 -3.20
N ASN A 72 0.84 -21.39 -3.04
CA ASN A 72 0.28 -22.44 -2.16
C ASN A 72 0.84 -22.37 -0.73
N GLN A 73 1.08 -21.17 -0.23
CA GLN A 73 1.57 -20.88 1.12
C GLN A 73 0.54 -20.04 1.89
N PRO A 74 -0.46 -20.67 2.52
CA PRO A 74 -1.53 -19.93 3.17
C PRO A 74 -1.00 -19.10 4.35
N LEU A 75 -1.54 -17.91 4.50
CA LEU A 75 -1.27 -17.03 5.64
C LEU A 75 -1.65 -17.71 6.95
N SER A 76 -0.75 -17.64 7.95
CA SER A 76 -1.04 -18.08 9.30
C SER A 76 -2.16 -17.25 9.95
N LYS A 77 -2.73 -17.75 11.04
CA LYS A 77 -3.76 -16.99 11.79
C LYS A 77 -3.24 -15.65 12.25
N SER A 78 -2.03 -15.59 12.80
CA SER A 78 -1.42 -14.34 13.29
C SER A 78 -1.12 -13.35 12.17
N GLN A 79 -0.67 -13.84 11.00
CA GLN A 79 -0.51 -12.97 9.82
C GLN A 79 -1.84 -12.38 9.36
N LYS A 80 -2.91 -13.18 9.33
CA LYS A 80 -4.26 -12.69 9.01
C LYS A 80 -4.74 -11.62 10.00
N GLU A 81 -4.46 -11.81 11.29
CA GLU A 81 -4.78 -10.82 12.34
C GLU A 81 -4.00 -9.51 12.14
N ALA A 82 -2.70 -9.59 11.83
CA ALA A 82 -1.88 -8.42 11.56
C ALA A 82 -2.35 -7.65 10.31
N LEU A 83 -2.72 -8.37 9.24
CA LEU A 83 -3.28 -7.76 8.03
C LEU A 83 -4.66 -7.14 8.28
N ALA A 84 -5.51 -7.79 9.09
CA ALA A 84 -6.81 -7.23 9.46
C ALA A 84 -6.68 -5.93 10.27
N LEU A 85 -5.70 -5.85 11.17
CA LEU A 85 -5.39 -4.61 11.89
C LEU A 85 -4.95 -3.51 10.93
N LEU A 86 -4.08 -3.81 9.95
CA LEU A 86 -3.70 -2.87 8.90
C LEU A 86 -4.90 -2.39 8.08
N ASP A 87 -5.76 -3.32 7.65
CA ASP A 87 -6.98 -2.97 6.90
C ASP A 87 -7.87 -2.00 7.67
N ASN A 88 -8.02 -2.20 8.98
CA ASN A 88 -8.80 -1.31 9.84
C ASN A 88 -8.15 0.08 9.94
N LEU A 89 -6.83 0.14 10.19
CA LEU A 89 -6.12 1.40 10.30
C LEU A 89 -6.10 2.18 8.98
N THR A 90 -6.00 1.50 7.84
CA THR A 90 -6.04 2.18 6.53
C THR A 90 -7.42 2.75 6.18
N ARG A 91 -8.46 2.43 6.96
CA ARG A 91 -9.83 2.96 6.82
C ARG A 91 -10.21 3.90 7.96
N ASP A 92 -9.33 4.13 8.92
CA ASP A 92 -9.61 5.00 10.06
C ASP A 92 -9.64 6.47 9.62
N GLU A 93 -10.83 7.04 9.58
CA GLU A 93 -11.06 8.43 9.17
C GLU A 93 -10.34 9.46 10.04
N ASN A 94 -9.96 9.11 11.27
CA ASN A 94 -9.26 10.03 12.19
C ASN A 94 -7.81 10.27 11.80
N ILE A 95 -7.22 9.38 10.98
CA ILE A 95 -5.81 9.48 10.56
C ILE A 95 -5.65 9.67 9.05
N ILE A 96 -6.75 9.69 8.31
CA ILE A 96 -6.76 9.93 6.86
C ILE A 96 -6.85 11.42 6.58
N LEU A 97 -5.88 11.95 5.84
CA LEU A 97 -5.98 13.29 5.27
C LEU A 97 -6.78 13.24 3.98
N ARG A 98 -7.89 13.96 3.95
CA ARG A 98 -8.70 14.16 2.74
C ARG A 98 -8.27 15.44 2.05
N TYR A 99 -8.10 15.36 0.75
CA TYR A 99 -7.81 16.52 -0.09
C TYR A 99 -8.52 16.36 -1.44
N ASP A 100 -9.29 17.35 -1.82
CA ASP A 100 -10.00 17.38 -3.08
C ASP A 100 -9.16 18.14 -4.12
N LEU A 101 -8.55 17.38 -5.04
CA LEU A 101 -7.75 17.91 -6.12
C LEU A 101 -8.62 18.71 -7.09
N LYS A 102 -8.20 19.90 -7.39
CA LYS A 102 -8.83 20.80 -8.39
C LYS A 102 -8.03 20.81 -9.69
N PRO A 103 -8.64 21.21 -10.80
CA PRO A 103 -7.92 21.42 -12.06
C PRO A 103 -6.73 22.36 -11.86
N GLY A 104 -5.54 21.90 -12.29
CA GLY A 104 -4.28 22.62 -12.10
C GLY A 104 -3.49 22.25 -10.85
N ASP A 105 -4.06 21.51 -9.90
CA ASP A 105 -3.32 21.03 -8.73
C ASP A 105 -2.27 19.98 -9.13
N MET A 106 -1.11 20.07 -8.50
CA MET A 106 -0.04 19.08 -8.60
C MET A 106 0.26 18.53 -7.21
N VAL A 107 0.33 17.19 -7.11
CA VAL A 107 0.68 16.50 -5.86
C VAL A 107 1.96 15.72 -6.07
N PHE A 108 2.91 15.93 -5.18
CA PHE A 108 4.14 15.14 -5.08
C PHE A 108 4.06 14.30 -3.81
N SER A 109 4.25 13.01 -3.93
CA SER A 109 4.26 12.09 -2.78
C SER A 109 5.40 11.09 -2.87
N ASP A 110 6.05 10.84 -1.75
CA ASP A 110 6.97 9.71 -1.63
C ASP A 110 6.18 8.44 -1.30
N ASN A 111 6.00 7.58 -2.30
CA ASN A 111 5.23 6.35 -2.17
C ASN A 111 5.86 5.29 -1.26
N HIS A 112 7.08 5.50 -0.77
CA HIS A 112 7.70 4.58 0.17
C HIS A 112 7.07 4.66 1.56
N TRP A 113 6.46 5.80 1.91
CA TRP A 113 5.86 5.99 3.23
C TRP A 113 4.52 6.75 3.24
N ILE A 114 4.08 7.29 2.10
CA ILE A 114 2.74 7.87 1.94
C ILE A 114 1.84 6.91 1.19
N LEU A 115 0.82 6.42 1.88
CA LEU A 115 -0.28 5.72 1.25
C LEU A 115 -1.20 6.75 0.63
N HIS A 116 -1.70 6.42 -0.55
CA HIS A 116 -2.70 7.25 -1.20
C HIS A 116 -3.81 6.39 -1.82
N GLY A 117 -4.99 6.93 -1.82
CA GLY A 117 -6.16 6.30 -2.38
C GLY A 117 -7.13 7.32 -2.95
N ARG A 118 -8.14 6.83 -3.60
CA ARG A 118 -9.24 7.65 -4.11
C ARG A 118 -10.56 7.12 -3.57
N THR A 119 -11.52 8.01 -3.40
CA THR A 119 -12.94 7.64 -3.20
C THR A 119 -13.53 7.18 -4.53
N GLY A 120 -14.65 6.49 -4.48
CA GLY A 120 -15.48 6.29 -5.66
C GLY A 120 -15.85 7.64 -6.28
N PHE A 121 -15.95 7.69 -7.59
CA PHE A 121 -16.41 8.87 -8.33
C PHE A 121 -17.20 8.38 -9.54
N GLU A 122 -18.12 9.20 -10.00
CA GLU A 122 -18.83 9.01 -11.26
C GLU A 122 -18.23 9.99 -12.28
N ASP A 123 -17.90 9.47 -13.46
CA ASP A 123 -17.45 10.31 -14.57
C ASP A 123 -18.66 11.05 -15.19
N HIS A 124 -18.38 12.21 -15.75
CA HIS A 124 -19.39 12.94 -16.51
C HIS A 124 -19.70 12.22 -17.83
N ASP A 125 -20.95 12.26 -18.28
CA ASP A 125 -21.35 11.63 -19.55
C ASP A 125 -20.64 12.25 -20.77
N ASP A 126 -20.38 13.55 -20.75
CA ASP A 126 -19.58 14.26 -21.76
C ASP A 126 -18.09 13.95 -21.55
N GLU A 127 -17.45 13.38 -22.59
CA GLU A 127 -16.03 13.03 -22.62
C GLU A 127 -15.11 14.21 -22.27
N ASN A 128 -15.48 15.43 -22.67
CA ASN A 128 -14.68 16.63 -22.43
C ASN A 128 -14.70 17.08 -20.96
N LEU A 129 -15.68 16.63 -20.20
CA LEU A 129 -15.86 16.94 -18.79
C LEU A 129 -15.44 15.79 -17.87
N LYS A 130 -14.99 14.66 -18.44
CA LYS A 130 -14.46 13.57 -17.65
C LYS A 130 -13.21 13.97 -16.89
N ARG A 131 -13.07 13.44 -15.69
CA ARG A 131 -11.89 13.66 -14.87
C ARG A 131 -10.65 13.06 -15.52
N GLN A 132 -9.65 13.89 -15.78
CA GLN A 132 -8.35 13.46 -16.26
C GLN A 132 -7.28 13.69 -15.20
N MET A 133 -6.47 12.68 -14.93
CA MET A 133 -5.30 12.78 -14.05
C MET A 133 -4.07 12.25 -14.77
N LEU A 134 -3.04 13.08 -14.84
CA LEU A 134 -1.73 12.67 -15.31
C LEU A 134 -0.93 12.17 -14.11
N ARG A 135 -0.30 11.00 -14.26
CA ARG A 135 0.58 10.41 -13.24
C ARG A 135 1.95 10.17 -13.84
N THR A 136 2.97 10.66 -13.16
CA THR A 136 4.37 10.45 -13.53
C THR A 136 5.16 9.90 -12.35
N TRP A 137 6.04 8.95 -12.63
CA TRP A 137 6.99 8.45 -11.65
C TRP A 137 8.30 9.21 -11.80
N VAL A 138 8.73 9.84 -10.71
CA VAL A 138 10.05 10.47 -10.61
C VAL A 138 10.95 9.53 -9.86
N LYS A 139 12.13 9.23 -10.42
CA LYS A 139 13.18 8.44 -9.75
C LYS A 139 14.34 9.36 -9.42
N ASP A 140 14.90 9.20 -8.23
CA ASP A 140 16.16 9.85 -7.90
C ASP A 140 17.25 9.35 -8.86
N ARG A 141 18.07 10.27 -9.33
CA ARG A 141 19.30 9.92 -10.03
C ARG A 141 20.33 9.53 -8.96
N THR A 142 20.48 8.24 -8.71
CA THR A 142 21.62 7.68 -7.99
C THR A 142 22.75 7.44 -8.97
#